data_bed93848b18679f07d10c3acfb8537bd
#
_entry.id   bed93848b18679f07d10c3acfb8537bd
#
_cell.length_a   1.000
_cell.length_b   1.000
_cell.length_c   1.000
_cell.angle_alpha   90.00
_cell.angle_beta   90.00
_cell.angle_gamma   90.00
#
_symmetry.space_group_name_H-M   'P 1'
#
loop_
_entity.id
_entity.type
_entity.pdbx_description
1 polymer ?
#
loop_
_entity_poly.entity_id
_entity_poly.type
_entity_poly.pdbx_seq_one_letter_code
_entity_poly.pdbx_strand_id
1 'polypeptide(L)'
;MDNGCLRVIPGSQRPRALYDHLHEDRTDLTLNQRMAEGTFDESLAVDVELEPGEMSLHDVYMIHGARPNTSSRRRTGVALRYMPATSVFRRDLRPADGKTGVAVDFARRPLWLLRGVDRSGQNDFSVGHR
;
A
#
# COMPACT_ATOMS: atom_id res chain seq x y z
N MET A 1 -21.08 1.98 -7.03
CA MET A 1 -19.92 2.63 -6.42
C MET A 1 -19.08 3.29 -7.48
N ASP A 2 -19.42 4.52 -7.76
CA ASP A 2 -18.90 5.29 -8.88
C ASP A 2 -17.61 6.07 -8.56
N ASN A 3 -17.30 6.25 -7.26
CA ASN A 3 -16.18 7.10 -6.83
C ASN A 3 -14.82 6.37 -6.69
N GLY A 4 -14.77 5.08 -7.08
CA GLY A 4 -13.53 4.29 -7.02
C GLY A 4 -13.07 4.02 -5.58
N CYS A 5 -13.96 3.56 -4.69
CA CYS A 5 -13.60 3.19 -3.32
C CYS A 5 -12.57 2.05 -3.31
N LEU A 6 -11.91 1.86 -2.18
CA LEU A 6 -11.02 0.71 -1.96
C LEU A 6 -11.81 -0.59 -2.11
N ARG A 7 -11.22 -1.57 -2.77
CA ARG A 7 -11.72 -2.95 -2.85
C ARG A 7 -10.68 -3.90 -2.30
N VAL A 8 -11.11 -4.92 -1.63
CA VAL A 8 -10.24 -5.95 -1.06
C VAL A 8 -10.76 -7.34 -1.40
N ILE A 9 -9.89 -8.33 -1.43
CA ILE A 9 -10.29 -9.74 -1.50
C ILE A 9 -10.14 -10.34 -0.11
N PRO A 10 -11.24 -10.57 0.62
CA PRO A 10 -11.21 -11.09 1.98
C PRO A 10 -10.49 -12.43 2.05
N GLY A 11 -9.56 -12.57 3.00
CA GLY A 11 -8.81 -13.79 3.22
C GLY A 11 -7.54 -13.94 2.35
N SER A 12 -7.32 -13.07 1.36
CA SER A 12 -6.16 -13.14 0.47
C SER A 12 -4.81 -12.91 1.20
N GLN A 13 -4.82 -12.31 2.38
CA GLN A 13 -3.62 -12.11 3.19
C GLN A 13 -3.15 -13.37 3.92
N ARG A 14 -4.00 -14.41 4.05
CA ARG A 14 -3.70 -15.61 4.86
C ARG A 14 -2.45 -16.37 4.40
N PRO A 15 -2.19 -16.56 3.11
CA PRO A 15 -0.99 -17.22 2.64
C PRO A 15 0.29 -16.40 2.88
N ARG A 16 0.18 -15.11 3.21
CA ARG A 16 1.31 -14.16 3.32
C ARG A 16 2.21 -14.18 2.08
N ALA A 17 1.59 -14.33 0.91
CA ALA A 17 2.27 -14.34 -0.37
C ALA A 17 2.46 -12.92 -0.90
N LEU A 18 3.59 -12.70 -1.56
CA LEU A 18 3.83 -11.53 -2.38
C LEU A 18 3.61 -11.92 -3.84
N TYR A 19 2.91 -11.08 -4.56
CA TYR A 19 2.60 -11.29 -5.97
C TYR A 19 3.35 -10.27 -6.82
N ASP A 20 3.77 -10.69 -8.00
CA ASP A 20 4.42 -9.81 -8.94
C ASP A 20 3.46 -8.73 -9.44
N HIS A 21 4.01 -7.54 -9.59
CA HIS A 21 3.29 -6.40 -10.14
C HIS A 21 3.88 -6.05 -11.50
N LEU A 22 3.00 -5.92 -12.46
CA LEU A 22 3.35 -5.46 -13.80
C LEU A 22 3.28 -3.94 -13.84
N HIS A 23 4.23 -3.33 -14.52
CA HIS A 23 4.14 -1.90 -14.81
C HIS A 23 3.01 -1.64 -15.79
N GLU A 24 2.24 -0.59 -15.56
CA GLU A 24 1.17 -0.14 -16.43
C GLU A 24 1.40 1.35 -16.74
N ASP A 25 1.73 1.62 -18.00
CA ASP A 25 2.03 3.00 -18.44
C ASP A 25 0.72 3.76 -18.70
N ARG A 26 0.13 4.26 -17.62
CA ARG A 26 -1.11 5.04 -17.64
C ARG A 26 -0.94 6.31 -16.83
N THR A 27 -1.38 7.42 -17.40
CA THR A 27 -1.28 8.76 -16.79
C THR A 27 -2.40 9.06 -15.78
N ASP A 28 -3.45 8.25 -15.77
CA ASP A 28 -4.61 8.40 -14.89
C ASP A 28 -4.51 7.57 -13.61
N LEU A 29 -3.41 6.82 -13.43
CA LEU A 29 -3.16 6.04 -12.24
C LEU A 29 -2.16 6.75 -11.32
N THR A 30 -2.45 6.72 -10.02
CA THR A 30 -1.50 7.18 -8.98
C THR A 30 -0.33 6.20 -8.82
N LEU A 31 -0.61 4.91 -8.94
CA LEU A 31 0.38 3.84 -8.95
C LEU A 31 0.31 3.15 -10.31
N ASN A 32 1.37 3.26 -11.12
CA ASN A 32 1.43 2.66 -12.44
C ASN A 32 1.78 1.18 -12.35
N GLN A 33 0.96 0.43 -11.64
CA GLN A 33 1.16 -1.01 -11.46
C GLN A 33 -0.16 -1.75 -11.30
N ARG A 34 -0.16 -2.98 -11.78
CA ARG A 34 -1.26 -3.92 -11.59
C ARG A 34 -0.72 -5.33 -11.35
N MET A 35 -1.51 -6.19 -10.75
CA MET A 35 -1.20 -7.61 -10.68
C MET A 35 -1.45 -8.27 -12.05
N ALA A 36 -0.73 -9.35 -12.34
CA ALA A 36 -0.96 -10.12 -13.56
C ALA A 36 -2.38 -10.70 -13.60
N GLU A 37 -2.94 -10.79 -14.79
CA GLU A 37 -4.25 -11.43 -15.00
C GLU A 37 -4.23 -12.88 -14.51
N GLY A 38 -5.34 -13.33 -13.95
CA GLY A 38 -5.46 -14.69 -13.41
C GLY A 38 -4.77 -14.92 -12.07
N THR A 39 -4.10 -13.90 -11.50
CA THR A 39 -3.46 -14.01 -10.17
C THR A 39 -4.51 -14.15 -9.05
N PHE A 40 -5.68 -13.58 -9.24
CA PHE A 40 -6.77 -13.61 -8.27
C PHE A 40 -8.13 -13.57 -8.98
N ASP A 41 -9.17 -13.98 -8.27
CA ASP A 41 -10.56 -13.88 -8.75
C ASP A 41 -11.17 -12.55 -8.32
N GLU A 42 -11.34 -11.63 -9.27
CA GLU A 42 -11.90 -10.30 -9.00
C GLU A 42 -13.38 -10.36 -8.55
N SER A 43 -14.10 -11.43 -8.87
CA SER A 43 -15.49 -11.58 -8.44
C SER A 43 -15.65 -11.68 -6.92
N LEU A 44 -14.57 -12.06 -6.21
CA LEU A 44 -14.52 -12.14 -4.76
C LEU A 44 -14.23 -10.80 -4.08
N ALA A 45 -13.98 -9.75 -4.86
CA ALA A 45 -13.62 -8.45 -4.30
C ALA A 45 -14.84 -7.75 -3.68
N VAL A 46 -14.63 -7.26 -2.47
CA VAL A 46 -15.61 -6.51 -1.68
C VAL A 46 -15.24 -5.03 -1.67
N ASP A 47 -16.23 -4.18 -1.89
CA ASP A 47 -16.07 -2.73 -1.83
C ASP A 47 -16.02 -2.27 -0.36
N VAL A 48 -15.02 -1.47 -0.02
CA VAL A 48 -14.85 -0.86 1.29
C VAL A 48 -15.31 0.59 1.20
N GLU A 49 -16.60 0.79 1.45
CA GLU A 49 -17.20 2.12 1.46
C GLU A 49 -17.03 2.75 2.84
N LEU A 50 -16.48 3.94 2.85
CA LEU A 50 -16.20 4.69 4.06
C LEU A 50 -16.76 6.11 3.93
N GLU A 51 -17.35 6.59 5.00
CA GLU A 51 -17.70 8.00 5.14
C GLU A 51 -16.50 8.84 5.55
N PRO A 52 -16.53 10.17 5.35
CA PRO A 52 -15.47 11.05 5.81
C PRO A 52 -15.21 10.90 7.32
N GLY A 53 -13.95 10.62 7.68
CA GLY A 53 -13.53 10.37 9.06
C GLY A 53 -13.45 8.90 9.44
N GLU A 54 -13.94 8.00 8.61
CA GLU A 54 -13.78 6.57 8.82
C GLU A 54 -12.45 6.06 8.27
N MET A 55 -12.03 4.90 8.74
CA MET A 55 -10.81 4.24 8.28
C MET A 55 -10.98 2.74 8.14
N SER A 56 -10.17 2.14 7.30
CA SER A 56 -9.95 0.70 7.24
C SER A 56 -8.52 0.34 7.63
N LEU A 57 -8.34 -0.83 8.21
CA LEU A 57 -7.03 -1.42 8.48
C LEU A 57 -6.92 -2.72 7.70
N HIS A 58 -5.84 -2.88 6.97
CA HIS A 58 -5.57 -4.13 6.24
C HIS A 58 -4.08 -4.46 6.25
N ASP A 59 -3.79 -5.73 6.15
CA ASP A 59 -2.43 -6.27 6.08
C ASP A 59 -1.81 -5.96 4.71
N VAL A 60 -0.48 -5.88 4.66
CA VAL A 60 0.28 -5.65 3.42
C VAL A 60 0.06 -6.77 2.38
N TYR A 61 -0.25 -7.99 2.83
CA TYR A 61 -0.54 -9.13 1.96
C TYR A 61 -1.98 -9.16 1.43
N MET A 62 -2.84 -8.27 1.89
CA MET A 62 -4.21 -8.17 1.39
C MET A 62 -4.20 -7.74 -0.07
N ILE A 63 -4.77 -8.55 -0.96
CA ILE A 63 -5.01 -8.13 -2.34
C ILE A 63 -6.06 -7.03 -2.32
N HIS A 64 -5.68 -5.88 -2.83
CA HIS A 64 -6.53 -4.70 -2.83
C HIS A 64 -6.29 -3.84 -4.06
N GLY A 65 -7.26 -3.02 -4.38
CA GLY A 65 -7.21 -2.11 -5.50
C GLY A 65 -8.35 -1.13 -5.47
N ALA A 66 -8.61 -0.48 -6.59
CA ALA A 66 -9.78 0.38 -6.79
C ALA A 66 -10.18 0.35 -8.26
N ARG A 67 -11.46 0.52 -8.53
CA ARG A 67 -11.95 0.84 -9.86
C ARG A 67 -11.69 2.31 -10.18
N PRO A 68 -11.71 2.70 -11.44
CA PRO A 68 -11.69 4.11 -11.80
C PRO A 68 -12.81 4.90 -11.11
N ASN A 69 -12.50 6.12 -10.71
CA ASN A 69 -13.54 7.05 -10.25
C ASN A 69 -14.26 7.61 -11.48
N THR A 70 -15.50 7.19 -11.68
CA THR A 70 -16.36 7.64 -12.79
C THR A 70 -17.31 8.74 -12.37
N SER A 71 -17.29 9.15 -11.09
CA SER A 71 -18.09 10.23 -10.56
C SER A 71 -17.42 11.60 -10.73
N SER A 72 -18.18 12.66 -10.56
CA SER A 72 -17.64 14.04 -10.47
C SER A 72 -17.05 14.37 -9.10
N ARG A 73 -17.13 13.45 -8.13
CA ARG A 73 -16.68 13.67 -6.75
C ARG A 73 -15.21 13.22 -6.59
N ARG A 74 -14.42 14.04 -5.95
CA ARG A 74 -13.06 13.65 -5.59
C ARG A 74 -13.08 12.61 -4.47
N ARG A 75 -12.31 11.52 -4.62
CA ARG A 75 -12.02 10.58 -3.55
C ARG A 75 -10.60 10.81 -3.04
N THR A 76 -10.49 11.26 -1.82
CA THR A 76 -9.20 11.49 -1.17
C THR A 76 -9.06 10.54 0.01
N GLY A 77 -7.92 9.90 0.15
CA GLY A 77 -7.59 9.06 1.29
C GLY A 77 -6.15 9.29 1.73
N VAL A 78 -5.91 9.12 3.03
CA VAL A 78 -4.56 9.13 3.61
C VAL A 78 -4.17 7.71 3.93
N ALA A 79 -3.04 7.26 3.37
CA ALA A 79 -2.50 5.93 3.64
C ALA A 79 -1.36 6.03 4.65
N LEU A 80 -1.61 5.58 5.88
CA LEU A 80 -0.61 5.46 6.93
C LEU A 80 -0.11 4.02 6.97
N ARG A 81 1.20 3.84 7.05
CA ARG A 81 1.82 2.52 7.08
C ARG A 81 2.48 2.26 8.42
N TYR A 82 2.17 1.13 9.02
CA TYR A 82 2.71 0.70 10.30
C TYR A 82 3.48 -0.60 10.12
N MET A 83 4.52 -0.78 10.91
CA MET A 83 5.25 -2.04 11.00
C MET A 83 5.49 -2.41 12.47
N PRO A 84 5.59 -3.71 12.80
CA PRO A 84 5.97 -4.14 14.14
C PRO A 84 7.35 -3.63 14.54
N ALA A 85 7.57 -3.37 15.83
CA ALA A 85 8.88 -2.97 16.38
C ALA A 85 9.96 -4.07 16.27
N THR A 86 9.59 -5.25 15.80
CA THR A 86 10.49 -6.36 15.46
C THR A 86 10.96 -6.34 14.01
N SER A 87 10.37 -5.49 13.17
CA SER A 87 10.72 -5.38 11.76
C SER A 87 11.87 -4.39 11.55
N VAL A 88 12.64 -4.63 10.49
CA VAL A 88 13.69 -3.72 10.04
C VAL A 88 13.24 -2.98 8.80
N PHE A 89 13.30 -1.65 8.85
CA PHE A 89 13.01 -0.82 7.69
C PHE A 89 14.26 -0.70 6.80
N ARG A 90 14.21 -1.32 5.64
CA ARG A 90 15.34 -1.38 4.71
C ARG A 90 15.48 -0.09 3.92
N ARG A 91 16.41 0.76 4.34
CA ARG A 91 16.71 2.04 3.66
C ARG A 91 17.57 1.88 2.41
N ASP A 92 18.21 0.74 2.28
CA ASP A 92 19.07 0.37 1.14
C ASP A 92 18.31 -0.17 -0.06
N LEU A 93 17.02 -0.48 0.10
CA LEU A 93 16.21 -0.97 -1.01
C LEU A 93 16.13 0.07 -2.13
N ARG A 94 16.37 -0.43 -3.34
CA ARG A 94 16.12 0.29 -4.57
C ARG A 94 15.06 -0.44 -5.36
N PRO A 95 14.12 0.25 -6.01
CA PRO A 95 13.24 -0.39 -6.98
C PRO A 95 14.11 -1.11 -8.02
N ALA A 96 13.80 -2.38 -8.27
CA ALA A 96 14.67 -3.25 -9.09
C ALA A 96 14.86 -2.75 -10.53
N ASP A 97 14.00 -1.88 -11.02
CA ASP A 97 13.94 -1.46 -12.42
C ASP A 97 13.64 0.03 -12.64
N GLY A 98 13.48 0.81 -11.59
CA GLY A 98 13.07 2.22 -11.70
C GLY A 98 11.68 2.45 -12.28
N LYS A 99 10.92 1.38 -12.53
CA LYS A 99 9.63 1.41 -13.24
C LYS A 99 8.42 1.37 -12.30
N THR A 100 8.62 1.30 -10.99
CA THR A 100 7.51 1.47 -10.06
C THR A 100 7.05 2.92 -10.14
N GLY A 101 5.81 3.13 -10.52
CA GLY A 101 5.23 4.45 -10.83
C GLY A 101 5.21 5.47 -9.70
N VAL A 102 5.73 5.11 -8.52
CA VAL A 102 6.03 6.04 -7.44
C VAL A 102 7.51 5.86 -7.09
N ALA A 103 8.30 6.88 -7.38
CA ALA A 103 9.68 6.95 -6.91
C ALA A 103 9.68 7.04 -5.37
N VAL A 104 9.76 5.91 -4.70
CA VAL A 104 9.89 5.85 -3.24
C VAL A 104 11.36 5.90 -2.89
N ASP A 105 11.79 7.03 -2.35
CA ASP A 105 13.12 7.14 -1.76
C ASP A 105 13.11 6.55 -0.35
N PHE A 106 13.44 5.28 -0.23
CA PHE A 106 13.51 4.59 1.05
C PHE A 106 14.60 5.15 1.96
N ALA A 107 15.69 5.68 1.41
CA ALA A 107 16.78 6.24 2.20
C ALA A 107 16.34 7.46 3.03
N ARG A 108 15.44 8.27 2.48
CA ARG A 108 14.97 9.50 3.11
C ARG A 108 13.58 9.40 3.71
N ARG A 109 12.95 8.23 3.67
CA ARG A 109 11.60 8.07 4.20
C ARG A 109 11.59 8.22 5.72
N PRO A 110 10.76 9.10 6.29
CA PRO A 110 10.65 9.25 7.75
C PRO A 110 10.17 7.96 8.41
N LEU A 111 10.75 7.67 9.56
CA LEU A 111 10.37 6.55 10.41
C LEU A 111 10.19 7.06 11.84
N TRP A 112 9.05 6.74 12.45
CA TRP A 112 8.73 7.14 13.82
C TRP A 112 8.45 5.92 14.68
N LEU A 113 9.10 5.84 15.83
CA LEU A 113 8.77 4.86 16.86
C LEU A 113 7.58 5.39 17.68
N LEU A 114 6.39 4.95 17.35
CA LEU A 114 5.16 5.42 17.98
C LEU A 114 4.93 4.81 19.36
N ARG A 115 5.38 3.56 19.56
CA ARG A 115 5.17 2.83 20.82
C ARG A 115 6.21 1.70 20.97
N GLY A 116 6.61 1.46 22.23
CA GLY A 116 7.52 0.37 22.57
C GLY A 116 8.98 0.72 22.33
N VAL A 117 9.77 -0.28 22.00
CA VAL A 117 11.20 -0.15 21.71
C VAL A 117 11.51 -0.85 20.39
N ASP A 118 12.48 -0.36 19.64
CA ASP A 118 13.00 -1.06 18.47
C ASP A 118 13.71 -2.35 18.92
N ARG A 119 13.03 -3.47 18.77
CA ARG A 119 13.58 -4.78 19.17
C ARG A 119 14.63 -5.31 18.20
N SER A 120 14.69 -4.77 17.00
CA SER A 120 15.71 -5.15 16.02
C SER A 120 17.06 -4.49 16.33
N GLY A 121 17.02 -3.29 16.91
CA GLY A 121 18.21 -2.45 17.11
C GLY A 121 18.87 -1.98 15.81
N GLN A 122 18.20 -2.16 14.68
CA GLN A 122 18.74 -1.89 13.34
C GLN A 122 18.02 -0.76 12.61
N ASN A 123 16.97 -0.18 13.20
CA ASN A 123 16.23 0.89 12.57
C ASN A 123 16.90 2.24 12.83
N ASP A 124 17.08 3.01 11.77
CA ASP A 124 17.53 4.39 11.86
C ASP A 124 16.32 5.34 11.90
N PHE A 125 16.14 6.01 13.03
CA PHE A 125 15.09 7.00 13.28
C PHE A 125 15.56 8.45 13.07
N SER A 126 16.81 8.68 12.65
CA SER A 126 17.34 10.03 12.45
C SER A 126 16.55 10.84 11.41
N VAL A 127 15.89 10.12 10.48
CA VAL A 127 14.93 10.71 9.55
C VAL A 127 13.52 10.50 10.11
N GLY A 128 12.92 11.53 10.72
CA GLY A 128 11.56 11.48 11.27
C GLY A 128 11.48 12.01 12.70
N HIS A 129 12.29 11.48 13.62
CA HIS A 129 12.39 12.03 14.96
C HIS A 129 13.33 13.23 14.97
N ARG A 130 12.81 14.37 15.40
CA ARG A 130 13.55 15.60 15.71
C ARG A 130 13.18 16.07 17.10
#